data_97023f6f4aeadbb85e3f57dd684e0c93
#
_entry.id   97023f6f4aeadbb85e3f57dd684e0c93
#
_cell.length_a   1.000
_cell.length_b   1.000
_cell.length_c   1.000
_cell.angle_alpha   90.00
_cell.angle_beta   90.00
_cell.angle_gamma   90.00
#
_symmetry.space_group_name_H-M   'P 1'
#
loop_
_entity.id
_entity.type
_entity.pdbx_description
1 polymer ?
#
loop_
_entity_poly.entity_id
_entity_poly.type
_entity_poly.pdbx_seq_one_letter_code
_entity_poly.pdbx_strand_id
1 'polypeptide(L)'
;SILTLVDAKHAAQQLNDRQEARRQVGFADQIFISKADLVSASELDALQHRLKHMNPRAPQKVVHFGEVALSEVFDLKGFNLNAKLDIDPDFLKEDDHDHAHGEHCDHPSHQHDHDHEHGEHCDHPSHQHDDAHEHVHGQGHHHHHDDDVKSFVFRSERAFEPAKLEDFLGAIVNIYGPRMLRYKGVLNMRGTERKVIFQGVHQLMGSDLGPMWVDGEVKTSKMVFIGIDLPKDILLQGLEQCLV
;
A
#
# COMPACT_ATOMS: atom_id res chain seq x y z
N SER A 1 0.79 -19.91 -3.15
CA SER A 1 0.66 -18.59 -3.79
C SER A 1 -0.80 -18.25 -3.98
N ILE A 2 -1.11 -16.98 -3.85
CA ILE A 2 -2.48 -16.44 -3.99
C ILE A 2 -2.48 -15.51 -5.19
N LEU A 3 -3.25 -15.89 -6.21
CA LEU A 3 -3.53 -15.08 -7.37
C LEU A 3 -4.90 -14.42 -7.21
N THR A 4 -4.94 -13.09 -7.28
CA THR A 4 -6.19 -12.33 -7.23
C THR A 4 -6.53 -11.79 -8.61
N LEU A 5 -7.74 -12.09 -9.09
CA LEU A 5 -8.27 -11.54 -10.33
C LEU A 5 -9.19 -10.35 -10.01
N VAL A 6 -8.87 -9.20 -10.58
CA VAL A 6 -9.60 -7.94 -10.38
C VAL A 6 -10.31 -7.58 -11.69
N ASP A 7 -11.62 -7.38 -11.62
CA ASP A 7 -12.45 -6.89 -12.75
C ASP A 7 -12.39 -5.36 -12.76
N ALA A 8 -11.66 -4.75 -13.71
CA ALA A 8 -11.46 -3.29 -13.76
C ALA A 8 -12.76 -2.50 -13.75
N LYS A 9 -13.80 -3.00 -14.44
CA LYS A 9 -15.10 -2.32 -14.55
C LYS A 9 -15.85 -2.20 -13.22
N HIS A 10 -15.72 -3.21 -12.35
CA HIS A 10 -16.49 -3.27 -11.11
C HIS A 10 -15.62 -3.08 -9.84
N ALA A 11 -14.30 -3.06 -10.00
CA ALA A 11 -13.37 -3.06 -8.88
C ALA A 11 -13.55 -1.85 -7.95
N ALA A 12 -13.74 -0.65 -8.49
CA ALA A 12 -13.90 0.56 -7.69
C ALA A 12 -15.06 0.42 -6.69
N GLN A 13 -16.22 -0.03 -7.17
CA GLN A 13 -17.40 -0.26 -6.33
C GLN A 13 -17.16 -1.43 -5.35
N GLN A 14 -16.64 -2.56 -5.81
CA GLN A 14 -16.40 -3.72 -4.94
C GLN A 14 -15.41 -3.42 -3.82
N LEU A 15 -14.35 -2.67 -4.11
CA LEU A 15 -13.37 -2.24 -3.10
C LEU A 15 -13.97 -1.24 -2.11
N ASN A 16 -14.98 -0.45 -2.49
CA ASN A 16 -15.70 0.42 -1.57
C ASN A 16 -16.64 -0.37 -0.65
N ASP A 17 -17.42 -1.27 -1.22
CA ASP A 17 -18.58 -1.86 -0.57
C ASP A 17 -18.26 -3.19 0.15
N ARG A 18 -17.15 -3.86 -0.22
CA ARG A 18 -16.86 -5.24 0.22
C ARG A 18 -15.50 -5.36 0.89
N GLN A 19 -15.53 -5.65 2.19
CA GLN A 19 -14.29 -5.92 2.95
C GLN A 19 -13.55 -7.15 2.42
N GLU A 20 -14.27 -8.15 1.92
CA GLU A 20 -13.69 -9.36 1.34
C GLU A 20 -12.84 -9.04 0.09
N ALA A 21 -13.31 -8.11 -0.76
CA ALA A 21 -12.56 -7.68 -1.93
C ALA A 21 -11.22 -7.02 -1.52
N ARG A 22 -11.25 -6.15 -0.52
CA ARG A 22 -10.03 -5.53 0.03
C ARG A 22 -9.08 -6.56 0.62
N ARG A 23 -9.60 -7.53 1.38
CA ARG A 23 -8.80 -8.63 1.94
C ARG A 23 -8.16 -9.49 0.85
N GLN A 24 -8.89 -9.82 -0.23
CA GLN A 24 -8.34 -10.57 -1.35
C GLN A 24 -7.15 -9.86 -2.00
N VAL A 25 -7.23 -8.54 -2.17
CA VAL A 25 -6.10 -7.71 -2.64
C VAL A 25 -4.94 -7.75 -1.63
N GLY A 26 -5.23 -7.58 -0.34
CA GLY A 26 -4.21 -7.61 0.71
C GLY A 26 -3.45 -8.93 0.81
N PHE A 27 -4.12 -10.06 0.52
CA PHE A 27 -3.49 -11.39 0.54
C PHE A 27 -2.72 -11.74 -0.75
N ALA A 28 -2.97 -11.05 -1.85
CA ALA A 28 -2.46 -11.43 -3.17
C ALA A 28 -0.93 -11.51 -3.22
N ASP A 29 -0.42 -12.54 -3.86
CA ASP A 29 0.96 -12.65 -4.32
C ASP A 29 1.13 -12.04 -5.72
N GLN A 30 0.07 -12.11 -6.53
CA GLN A 30 -0.02 -11.57 -7.88
C GLN A 30 -1.44 -11.04 -8.11
N ILE A 31 -1.58 -9.91 -8.77
CA ILE A 31 -2.87 -9.33 -9.17
C ILE A 31 -2.96 -9.30 -10.68
N PHE A 32 -3.98 -9.93 -11.24
CA PHE A 32 -4.35 -9.78 -12.64
C PHE A 32 -5.56 -8.87 -12.76
N ILE A 33 -5.45 -7.86 -13.62
CA ILE A 33 -6.53 -6.90 -13.89
C ILE A 33 -7.16 -7.26 -15.23
N SER A 34 -8.39 -7.73 -15.18
CA SER A 34 -9.18 -8.08 -16.35
C SER A 34 -10.12 -6.96 -16.76
N LYS A 35 -10.66 -7.03 -17.98
CA LYS A 35 -11.64 -6.07 -18.52
C LYS A 35 -11.16 -4.61 -18.52
N ALA A 36 -9.86 -4.40 -18.68
CA ALA A 36 -9.28 -3.07 -18.79
C ALA A 36 -9.75 -2.32 -20.05
N ASP A 37 -10.21 -3.06 -21.05
CA ASP A 37 -10.83 -2.53 -22.28
C ASP A 37 -12.22 -1.87 -22.05
N LEU A 38 -12.84 -2.11 -20.90
CA LEU A 38 -14.16 -1.57 -20.54
C LEU A 38 -14.10 -0.32 -19.64
N VAL A 39 -12.92 0.20 -19.39
CA VAL A 39 -12.68 1.40 -18.58
C VAL A 39 -11.76 2.37 -19.30
N SER A 40 -11.80 3.64 -18.93
CA SER A 40 -10.86 4.62 -19.46
C SER A 40 -9.45 4.43 -18.92
N ALA A 41 -8.45 4.97 -19.61
CA ALA A 41 -7.06 4.90 -19.13
C ALA A 41 -6.88 5.54 -17.74
N SER A 42 -7.59 6.64 -17.45
CA SER A 42 -7.55 7.30 -16.15
C SER A 42 -8.18 6.47 -15.03
N GLU A 43 -9.27 5.74 -15.31
CA GLU A 43 -9.90 4.83 -14.34
C GLU A 43 -9.00 3.62 -14.06
N LEU A 44 -8.35 3.09 -15.09
CA LEU A 44 -7.39 1.99 -14.93
C LEU A 44 -6.18 2.42 -14.09
N ASP A 45 -5.62 3.59 -14.37
CA ASP A 45 -4.49 4.14 -13.61
C ASP A 45 -4.85 4.37 -12.14
N ALA A 46 -6.01 4.98 -11.88
CA ALA A 46 -6.52 5.17 -10.51
C ALA A 46 -6.71 3.83 -9.77
N LEU A 47 -7.24 2.82 -10.45
CA LEU A 47 -7.38 1.47 -9.89
C LEU A 47 -6.02 0.85 -9.57
N GLN A 48 -5.07 0.90 -10.50
CA GLN A 48 -3.73 0.36 -10.30
C GLN A 48 -3.02 1.06 -9.14
N HIS A 49 -3.14 2.38 -9.03
CA HIS A 49 -2.60 3.14 -7.92
C HIS A 49 -3.21 2.71 -6.57
N ARG A 50 -4.54 2.56 -6.51
CA ARG A 50 -5.25 2.09 -5.31
C ARG A 50 -4.81 0.68 -4.89
N LEU A 51 -4.75 -0.26 -5.83
CA LEU A 51 -4.28 -1.63 -5.58
C LEU A 51 -2.83 -1.65 -5.08
N LYS A 52 -1.96 -0.79 -5.65
CA LYS A 52 -0.56 -0.64 -5.23
C LYS A 52 -0.45 -0.08 -3.81
N HIS A 53 -1.33 0.86 -3.44
CA HIS A 53 -1.38 1.39 -2.08
C HIS A 53 -1.81 0.33 -1.06
N MET A 54 -2.79 -0.51 -1.40
CA MET A 54 -3.28 -1.60 -0.53
C MET A 54 -2.25 -2.73 -0.41
N ASN A 55 -1.65 -3.14 -1.52
CA ASN A 55 -0.64 -4.21 -1.56
C ASN A 55 0.51 -3.86 -2.50
N PRO A 56 1.54 -3.15 -2.01
CA PRO A 56 2.69 -2.71 -2.80
C PRO A 56 3.55 -3.88 -3.29
N ARG A 57 3.38 -5.07 -2.72
CA ARG A 57 4.20 -6.25 -3.02
C ARG A 57 3.64 -7.16 -4.10
N ALA A 58 2.35 -7.11 -4.38
CA ALA A 58 1.76 -7.90 -5.43
C ALA A 58 1.99 -7.23 -6.80
N PRO A 59 2.79 -7.82 -7.70
CA PRO A 59 2.88 -7.34 -9.06
C PRO A 59 1.50 -7.27 -9.70
N GLN A 60 1.28 -6.24 -10.52
CA GLN A 60 0.02 -6.05 -11.22
C GLN A 60 0.22 -6.26 -12.71
N LYS A 61 -0.66 -7.01 -13.34
CA LYS A 61 -0.64 -7.23 -14.79
C LYS A 61 -2.04 -7.13 -15.37
N VAL A 62 -2.19 -6.32 -16.41
CA VAL A 62 -3.42 -6.29 -17.21
C VAL A 62 -3.46 -7.55 -18.08
N VAL A 63 -4.60 -8.24 -18.08
CA VAL A 63 -4.83 -9.46 -18.83
C VAL A 63 -6.10 -9.34 -19.68
N HIS A 64 -6.05 -9.86 -20.91
CA HIS A 64 -7.18 -9.87 -21.81
C HIS A 64 -7.71 -11.29 -21.99
N PHE A 65 -9.01 -11.49 -21.82
CA PHE A 65 -9.72 -12.77 -22.00
C PHE A 65 -9.09 -13.97 -21.28
N GLY A 66 -8.33 -13.73 -20.20
CA GLY A 66 -7.65 -14.80 -19.46
C GLY A 66 -6.39 -15.34 -20.14
N GLU A 67 -5.89 -14.70 -21.17
CA GLU A 67 -4.64 -15.06 -21.83
C GLU A 67 -3.44 -14.70 -20.96
N VAL A 68 -2.92 -15.71 -20.26
CA VAL A 68 -1.76 -15.59 -19.36
C VAL A 68 -0.87 -16.82 -19.58
N ALA A 69 0.45 -16.60 -19.60
CA ALA A 69 1.38 -17.73 -19.64
C ALA A 69 1.26 -18.55 -18.35
N LEU A 70 1.24 -19.88 -18.47
CA LEU A 70 1.12 -20.78 -17.31
C LEU A 70 2.25 -20.56 -16.29
N SER A 71 3.46 -20.21 -16.72
CA SER A 71 4.57 -19.84 -15.84
C SER A 71 4.25 -18.65 -14.94
N GLU A 72 3.48 -17.68 -15.41
CA GLU A 72 3.06 -16.52 -14.62
C GLU A 72 1.98 -16.86 -13.57
N VAL A 73 1.37 -18.03 -13.67
CA VAL A 73 0.37 -18.50 -12.72
C VAL A 73 0.97 -19.49 -11.73
N PHE A 74 1.87 -20.38 -12.19
CA PHE A 74 2.41 -21.46 -11.37
C PHE A 74 3.76 -21.14 -10.74
N ASP A 75 4.59 -20.27 -11.33
CA ASP A 75 5.89 -19.89 -10.80
C ASP A 75 5.81 -18.70 -9.82
N LEU A 76 4.64 -18.43 -9.26
CA LEU A 76 4.48 -17.42 -8.23
C LEU A 76 5.26 -17.84 -6.97
N LYS A 77 6.32 -17.11 -6.66
CA LYS A 77 7.13 -17.27 -5.45
C LYS A 77 6.37 -16.69 -4.24
N GLY A 78 5.22 -17.30 -3.94
CA GLY A 78 4.35 -16.87 -2.86
C GLY A 78 4.82 -17.29 -1.48
N PHE A 79 3.91 -17.24 -0.52
CA PHE A 79 4.16 -17.71 0.84
C PHE A 79 4.38 -19.24 0.84
N ASN A 80 5.56 -19.67 1.27
CA ASN A 80 5.88 -21.07 1.49
C ASN A 80 6.79 -21.20 2.71
N LEU A 81 6.28 -21.78 3.78
CA LEU A 81 7.01 -21.98 5.02
C LEU A 81 8.21 -22.94 4.88
N ASN A 82 8.21 -23.81 3.86
CA ASN A 82 9.20 -24.88 3.70
C ASN A 82 10.11 -24.73 2.47
N ALA A 83 9.89 -23.72 1.61
CA ALA A 83 10.74 -23.52 0.43
C ALA A 83 11.91 -22.60 0.77
N LYS A 84 13.10 -22.93 0.23
CA LYS A 84 14.20 -21.96 0.15
C LYS A 84 13.70 -20.72 -0.56
N LEU A 85 13.61 -19.62 0.20
CA LEU A 85 13.02 -18.37 -0.27
C LEU A 85 13.99 -17.72 -1.23
N ASP A 86 13.62 -17.70 -2.51
CA ASP A 86 14.22 -16.78 -3.46
C ASP A 86 13.76 -15.36 -3.07
N ILE A 87 14.70 -14.54 -2.74
CA ILE A 87 14.46 -13.12 -2.49
C ILE A 87 14.11 -12.50 -3.85
N ASP A 88 12.95 -11.87 -3.92
CA ASP A 88 12.63 -10.97 -5.03
C ASP A 88 13.77 -9.95 -5.15
N PRO A 89 14.54 -9.91 -6.26
CA PRO A 89 15.69 -9.01 -6.41
C PRO A 89 15.30 -7.53 -6.22
N ASP A 90 14.05 -7.20 -6.49
CA ASP A 90 13.54 -5.84 -6.39
C ASP A 90 13.01 -5.50 -4.99
N PHE A 91 12.95 -6.48 -4.08
CA PHE A 91 12.43 -6.27 -2.73
C PHE A 91 13.21 -5.20 -1.94
N LEU A 92 14.52 -5.15 -2.10
CA LEU A 92 15.38 -4.19 -1.40
C LEU A 92 15.59 -2.88 -2.15
N LYS A 93 15.21 -2.80 -3.44
CA LYS A 93 15.27 -1.56 -4.19
C LYS A 93 14.35 -0.51 -3.56
N GLU A 94 14.79 0.74 -3.57
CA GLU A 94 13.98 1.86 -3.13
C GLU A 94 12.77 1.96 -4.05
N ASP A 95 11.58 1.89 -3.46
CA ASP A 95 10.37 2.32 -4.15
C ASP A 95 10.39 3.86 -4.10
N ASP A 96 10.66 4.53 -5.23
CA ASP A 96 10.68 6.01 -5.38
C ASP A 96 9.33 6.70 -5.06
N HIS A 97 8.44 6.02 -4.35
CA HIS A 97 7.09 6.47 -4.02
C HIS A 97 6.81 6.55 -2.52
N ASP A 98 7.85 6.77 -1.69
CA ASP A 98 7.60 7.28 -0.34
C ASP A 98 7.14 8.75 -0.45
N HIS A 99 5.87 8.95 -0.76
CA HIS A 99 5.22 10.21 -0.49
C HIS A 99 5.18 10.39 1.02
N ALA A 100 6.25 10.98 1.56
CA ALA A 100 6.23 11.58 2.87
C ALA A 100 5.11 12.63 2.84
N HIS A 101 3.95 12.32 3.41
CA HIS A 101 2.98 13.33 3.79
C HIS A 101 3.64 14.15 4.92
N GLY A 102 4.43 15.14 4.50
CA GLY A 102 4.91 16.18 5.37
C GLY A 102 3.69 16.91 5.93
N GLU A 103 3.53 16.86 7.22
CA GLU A 103 2.72 17.81 7.98
C GLU A 103 3.19 19.22 7.66
N HIS A 104 2.25 20.14 7.58
CA HIS A 104 2.40 21.57 7.34
C HIS A 104 2.59 22.03 5.88
N CYS A 105 1.46 22.18 5.19
CA CYS A 105 1.31 23.29 4.28
C CYS A 105 0.66 24.45 5.07
N ASP A 106 1.49 25.32 5.63
CA ASP A 106 1.09 26.66 6.01
C ASP A 106 0.72 27.41 4.72
N HIS A 107 -0.56 27.52 4.45
CA HIS A 107 -1.02 28.47 3.43
C HIS A 107 -1.05 29.86 4.04
N PRO A 108 -0.32 30.83 3.47
CA PRO A 108 -0.48 32.21 3.87
C PRO A 108 -1.92 32.64 3.52
N SER A 109 -2.63 33.07 4.55
CA SER A 109 -3.95 33.65 4.45
C SER A 109 -3.93 34.85 3.51
N HIS A 110 -4.56 34.73 2.35
CA HIS A 110 -4.90 35.90 1.55
C HIS A 110 -6.03 36.64 2.25
N GLN A 111 -5.65 37.74 2.94
CA GLN A 111 -6.58 38.77 3.35
C GLN A 111 -7.09 39.45 2.09
N HIS A 112 -8.33 39.22 1.76
CA HIS A 112 -9.08 40.08 0.83
C HIS A 112 -9.84 41.09 1.69
N ASP A 113 -9.26 42.27 1.84
CA ASP A 113 -9.98 43.46 2.26
C ASP A 113 -10.97 43.85 1.14
N HIS A 114 -12.22 43.63 1.38
CA HIS A 114 -13.30 44.22 0.60
C HIS A 114 -13.94 45.33 1.41
N ASP A 115 -13.42 46.56 1.21
CA ASP A 115 -14.12 47.77 1.56
C ASP A 115 -15.34 47.91 0.63
N HIS A 116 -16.54 47.71 1.16
CA HIS A 116 -17.79 48.09 0.50
C HIS A 116 -18.33 49.37 1.15
N GLU A 117 -18.08 50.49 0.52
CA GLU A 117 -18.83 51.73 0.79
C GLU A 117 -20.30 51.53 0.35
N HIS A 118 -21.22 51.75 1.30
CA HIS A 118 -22.65 51.80 1.04
C HIS A 118 -23.00 53.17 0.44
N GLY A 119 -23.33 53.15 -0.84
CA GLY A 119 -24.03 54.26 -1.51
C GLY A 119 -25.51 53.95 -1.60
N GLU A 120 -26.31 54.86 -1.08
CA GLU A 120 -27.79 54.82 -1.09
C GLU A 120 -28.39 55.01 -2.47
N HIS A 121 -29.60 54.41 -2.67
CA HIS A 121 -30.61 54.69 -3.72
C HIS A 121 -30.34 54.28 -5.16
N CYS A 122 -31.13 53.29 -5.61
CA CYS A 122 -32.06 53.48 -6.75
C CYS A 122 -33.00 52.28 -6.91
N ASP A 123 -34.29 52.54 -6.79
CA ASP A 123 -35.42 51.73 -7.27
C ASP A 123 -35.32 51.50 -8.78
N HIS A 124 -35.40 50.25 -9.28
CA HIS A 124 -35.97 49.91 -10.57
C HIS A 124 -36.44 48.47 -10.67
N PRO A 125 -37.56 48.21 -11.38
CA PRO A 125 -38.27 46.95 -11.36
C PRO A 125 -37.77 45.95 -12.42
N SER A 126 -37.98 44.68 -12.07
CA SER A 126 -38.16 43.49 -12.91
C SER A 126 -37.44 43.43 -14.26
N HIS A 127 -36.40 42.60 -14.33
CA HIS A 127 -36.06 41.87 -15.55
C HIS A 127 -35.82 40.40 -15.19
N GLN A 128 -36.69 39.54 -15.73
CA GLN A 128 -36.47 38.11 -15.87
C GLN A 128 -35.29 37.91 -16.83
N HIS A 129 -34.24 37.30 -16.38
CA HIS A 129 -33.23 36.66 -17.22
C HIS A 129 -33.10 35.18 -16.83
N ASP A 130 -33.67 34.34 -17.69
CA ASP A 130 -33.29 32.98 -17.88
C ASP A 130 -31.85 32.97 -18.43
N ASP A 131 -30.87 32.65 -17.62
CA ASP A 131 -29.56 32.29 -18.10
C ASP A 131 -29.12 31.02 -17.37
N ALA A 132 -29.27 29.92 -18.10
CA ALA A 132 -28.66 28.63 -17.76
C ALA A 132 -27.14 28.77 -17.93
N HIS A 133 -26.44 29.12 -16.86
CA HIS A 133 -25.00 28.98 -16.80
C HIS A 133 -24.67 27.59 -16.25
N GLU A 134 -24.39 26.68 -17.16
CA GLU A 134 -23.73 25.40 -16.89
C GLU A 134 -22.31 25.68 -16.38
N HIS A 135 -22.15 25.77 -15.04
CA HIS A 135 -20.83 25.78 -14.44
C HIS A 135 -20.29 24.34 -14.41
N VAL A 136 -19.52 24.00 -15.43
CA VAL A 136 -18.67 22.82 -15.41
C VAL A 136 -17.56 23.07 -14.39
N HIS A 137 -17.83 22.73 -13.14
CA HIS A 137 -16.80 22.60 -12.12
C HIS A 137 -16.05 21.28 -12.36
N GLY A 138 -14.99 21.34 -13.14
CA GLY A 138 -13.97 20.33 -13.18
C GLY A 138 -13.20 20.30 -11.85
N GLN A 139 -13.83 19.82 -10.79
CA GLN A 139 -13.13 19.46 -9.56
C GLN A 139 -12.74 17.99 -9.68
N GLY A 140 -11.49 17.76 -10.06
CA GLY A 140 -10.81 16.51 -9.77
C GLY A 140 -10.66 16.36 -8.26
N HIS A 141 -11.73 15.98 -7.57
CA HIS A 141 -11.62 15.50 -6.21
C HIS A 141 -10.94 14.13 -6.28
N HIS A 142 -9.65 14.10 -6.00
CA HIS A 142 -9.00 12.88 -5.59
C HIS A 142 -9.66 12.44 -4.28
N HIS A 143 -10.69 11.61 -4.40
CA HIS A 143 -11.25 10.91 -3.26
C HIS A 143 -10.16 9.97 -2.75
N HIS A 144 -9.49 10.36 -1.68
CA HIS A 144 -8.70 9.42 -0.89
C HIS A 144 -9.69 8.39 -0.34
N HIS A 145 -9.77 7.24 -1.01
CA HIS A 145 -10.50 6.11 -0.47
C HIS A 145 -9.76 5.68 0.79
N ASP A 146 -10.36 5.87 1.95
CA ASP A 146 -9.83 5.40 3.22
C ASP A 146 -10.09 3.88 3.32
N ASP A 147 -9.25 3.12 2.60
CA ASP A 147 -9.30 1.67 2.66
C ASP A 147 -8.85 1.20 4.05
N ASP A 148 -9.62 0.32 4.66
CA ASP A 148 -9.27 -0.30 5.93
C ASP A 148 -8.06 -1.26 5.81
N VAL A 149 -7.76 -1.75 4.59
CA VAL A 149 -6.53 -2.48 4.29
C VAL A 149 -5.44 -1.48 3.88
N LYS A 150 -4.44 -1.37 4.72
CA LYS A 150 -3.29 -0.48 4.52
C LYS A 150 -1.99 -1.26 4.61
N SER A 151 -0.94 -0.68 4.04
CA SER A 151 0.41 -1.21 4.13
C SER A 151 1.38 -0.16 4.66
N PHE A 152 2.45 -0.62 5.27
CA PHE A 152 3.59 0.22 5.63
C PHE A 152 4.89 -0.57 5.60
N VAL A 153 5.99 0.15 5.47
CA VAL A 153 7.33 -0.42 5.37
C VAL A 153 8.18 0.05 6.54
N PHE A 154 8.94 -0.88 7.12
CA PHE A 154 10.03 -0.58 8.05
C PHE A 154 11.36 -0.82 7.35
N ARG A 155 12.32 0.09 7.54
CA ARG A 155 13.71 -0.06 7.03
C ARG A 155 14.71 0.33 8.10
N SER A 156 15.84 -0.39 8.14
CA SER A 156 16.98 -0.05 9.00
C SER A 156 18.26 -0.71 8.50
N GLU A 157 19.36 0.01 8.56
CA GLU A 157 20.70 -0.54 8.32
C GLU A 157 21.30 -1.19 9.58
N ARG A 158 20.73 -0.89 10.74
CA ARG A 158 21.12 -1.52 12.00
C ARG A 158 20.63 -2.97 12.03
N ALA A 159 21.42 -3.84 12.68
CA ALA A 159 21.05 -5.25 12.82
C ALA A 159 19.99 -5.45 13.91
N PHE A 160 19.14 -6.43 13.74
CA PHE A 160 18.23 -6.88 14.79
C PHE A 160 18.93 -7.81 15.78
N GLU A 161 18.59 -7.68 17.06
CA GLU A 161 18.87 -8.68 18.08
C GLU A 161 17.86 -9.83 17.98
N PRO A 162 18.26 -11.07 17.67
CA PRO A 162 17.33 -12.17 17.37
C PRO A 162 16.28 -12.39 18.45
N ALA A 163 16.69 -12.49 19.72
CA ALA A 163 15.77 -12.79 20.83
C ALA A 163 14.72 -11.68 21.00
N LYS A 164 15.14 -10.40 20.95
CA LYS A 164 14.20 -9.28 21.07
C LYS A 164 13.19 -9.24 19.94
N LEU A 165 13.65 -9.50 18.70
CA LEU A 165 12.76 -9.49 17.53
C LEU A 165 11.77 -10.66 17.58
N GLU A 166 12.21 -11.86 17.98
CA GLU A 166 11.34 -13.03 18.13
C GLU A 166 10.25 -12.79 19.18
N ASP A 167 10.61 -12.29 20.35
CA ASP A 167 9.67 -11.97 21.42
C ASP A 167 8.66 -10.91 20.96
N PHE A 168 9.13 -9.84 20.34
CA PHE A 168 8.27 -8.76 19.84
C PHE A 168 7.32 -9.24 18.77
N LEU A 169 7.82 -9.92 17.74
CA LEU A 169 6.99 -10.42 16.63
C LEU A 169 5.99 -11.47 17.13
N GLY A 170 6.40 -12.35 18.05
CA GLY A 170 5.50 -13.30 18.70
C GLY A 170 4.34 -12.60 19.42
N ALA A 171 4.63 -11.56 20.19
CA ALA A 171 3.61 -10.78 20.88
C ALA A 171 2.67 -10.07 19.88
N ILE A 172 3.22 -9.43 18.84
CA ILE A 172 2.43 -8.72 17.83
C ILE A 172 1.54 -9.69 17.05
N VAL A 173 2.03 -10.84 16.64
CA VAL A 173 1.26 -11.86 15.91
C VAL A 173 0.14 -12.43 16.79
N ASN A 174 0.37 -12.61 18.07
CA ASN A 174 -0.67 -13.07 19.00
C ASN A 174 -1.80 -12.03 19.16
N ILE A 175 -1.45 -10.74 19.26
CA ILE A 175 -2.43 -9.67 19.50
C ILE A 175 -3.14 -9.25 18.22
N TYR A 176 -2.38 -9.04 17.13
CA TYR A 176 -2.88 -8.44 15.89
C TYR A 176 -2.97 -9.43 14.72
N GLY A 177 -2.57 -10.70 14.91
CA GLY A 177 -2.53 -11.70 13.84
C GLY A 177 -3.79 -11.77 12.97
N PRO A 178 -5.02 -11.78 13.54
CA PRO A 178 -6.25 -11.76 12.74
C PRO A 178 -6.40 -10.55 11.81
N ARG A 179 -5.72 -9.44 12.13
CA ARG A 179 -5.73 -8.19 11.37
C ARG A 179 -4.51 -8.06 10.46
N MET A 180 -3.46 -8.82 10.67
CA MET A 180 -2.25 -8.89 9.85
C MET A 180 -2.52 -9.82 8.66
N LEU A 181 -2.87 -9.26 7.50
CA LEU A 181 -3.18 -10.07 6.33
C LEU A 181 -1.92 -10.72 5.76
N ARG A 182 -0.85 -9.94 5.63
CA ARG A 182 0.41 -10.40 5.10
C ARG A 182 1.58 -9.58 5.64
N TYR A 183 2.71 -10.23 5.84
CA TYR A 183 3.95 -9.55 6.15
C TYR A 183 5.14 -10.33 5.58
N LYS A 184 6.14 -9.59 5.10
CA LYS A 184 7.37 -10.13 4.54
C LYS A 184 8.54 -9.23 4.91
N GLY A 185 9.72 -9.82 5.04
CA GLY A 185 10.94 -9.05 5.28
C GLY A 185 12.20 -9.78 4.87
N VAL A 186 13.22 -8.99 4.58
CA VAL A 186 14.61 -9.40 4.55
C VAL A 186 15.28 -8.69 5.72
N LEU A 187 15.93 -9.42 6.59
CA LEU A 187 16.45 -8.92 7.85
C LEU A 187 17.97 -9.07 7.92
N ASN A 188 18.61 -8.00 8.36
CA ASN A 188 19.98 -8.02 8.86
C ASN A 188 19.91 -8.39 10.33
N MET A 189 20.41 -9.59 10.67
CA MET A 189 20.34 -10.14 12.02
C MET A 189 21.74 -10.23 12.62
N ARG A 190 21.88 -9.85 13.87
CA ARG A 190 23.13 -10.04 14.61
C ARG A 190 23.49 -11.52 14.69
N GLY A 191 24.76 -11.84 14.46
CA GLY A 191 25.28 -13.21 14.57
C GLY A 191 25.18 -14.05 13.30
N THR A 192 24.74 -13.48 12.17
CA THR A 192 24.78 -14.16 10.88
C THR A 192 25.18 -13.22 9.74
N GLU A 193 25.94 -13.74 8.78
CA GLU A 193 26.31 -13.07 7.53
C GLU A 193 25.29 -13.37 6.41
N ARG A 194 24.19 -14.04 6.73
CA ARG A 194 23.14 -14.36 5.78
C ARG A 194 21.95 -13.45 5.98
N LYS A 195 21.25 -13.15 4.87
CA LYS A 195 19.94 -12.54 4.91
C LYS A 195 18.97 -13.47 5.61
N VAL A 196 18.24 -12.99 6.58
CA VAL A 196 17.14 -13.75 7.18
C VAL A 196 15.84 -13.34 6.50
N ILE A 197 15.17 -14.31 5.92
CA ILE A 197 13.90 -14.09 5.23
C ILE A 197 12.78 -14.37 6.22
N PHE A 198 11.92 -13.39 6.40
CA PHE A 198 10.79 -13.44 7.30
C PHE A 198 9.49 -13.24 6.54
N GLN A 199 8.50 -14.07 6.84
CA GLN A 199 7.19 -13.93 6.20
C GLN A 199 6.07 -14.51 7.04
N GLY A 200 4.86 -14.02 6.81
CA GLY A 200 3.69 -14.55 7.47
C GLY A 200 2.36 -14.16 6.83
N VAL A 201 1.34 -14.90 7.25
CA VAL A 201 -0.07 -14.68 6.91
C VAL A 201 -0.88 -14.92 8.18
N HIS A 202 -1.59 -13.90 8.64
CA HIS A 202 -2.29 -13.94 9.93
C HIS A 202 -1.37 -14.36 11.08
N GLN A 203 -1.73 -15.40 11.80
CA GLN A 203 -0.95 -15.93 12.93
C GLN A 203 0.14 -16.92 12.51
N LEU A 204 0.23 -17.28 11.24
CA LEU A 204 1.28 -18.15 10.73
C LEU A 204 2.50 -17.30 10.38
N MET A 205 3.59 -17.56 11.09
CA MET A 205 4.86 -16.86 10.93
C MET A 205 5.98 -17.87 10.68
N GLY A 206 6.90 -17.54 9.79
CA GLY A 206 8.08 -18.34 9.53
C GLY A 206 9.27 -17.50 9.10
N SER A 207 10.46 -18.01 9.40
CA SER A 207 11.72 -17.41 8.93
C SER A 207 12.65 -18.50 8.41
N ASP A 208 13.51 -18.14 7.48
CA ASP A 208 14.53 -19.03 6.92
C ASP A 208 15.80 -18.23 6.58
N LEU A 209 16.92 -18.95 6.46
CA LEU A 209 18.19 -18.37 6.04
C LEU A 209 18.24 -18.24 4.53
N GLY A 210 18.29 -17.01 4.07
CA GLY A 210 18.51 -16.64 2.66
C GLY A 210 19.98 -16.73 2.22
N PRO A 211 20.34 -16.14 1.09
CA PRO A 211 21.73 -16.05 0.65
C PRO A 211 22.58 -15.16 1.58
N MET A 212 23.87 -15.21 1.42
CA MET A 212 24.79 -14.28 2.09
C MET A 212 24.60 -12.87 1.55
N TRP A 213 24.89 -11.88 2.39
CA TRP A 213 25.04 -10.52 1.92
C TRP A 213 26.23 -10.46 0.95
N VAL A 214 26.09 -9.71 -0.15
CA VAL A 214 27.13 -9.55 -1.14
C VAL A 214 28.21 -8.60 -0.58
N ASP A 215 29.47 -8.85 -0.89
CA ASP A 215 30.56 -7.97 -0.47
C ASP A 215 30.35 -6.55 -0.97
N GLY A 216 30.37 -5.56 -0.08
CA GLY A 216 30.10 -4.16 -0.36
C GLY A 216 28.62 -3.78 -0.40
N GLU A 217 27.70 -4.73 -0.25
CA GLU A 217 26.27 -4.45 -0.09
C GLU A 217 25.98 -3.86 1.31
N VAL A 218 25.21 -2.77 1.35
CA VAL A 218 24.71 -2.25 2.63
C VAL A 218 23.68 -3.24 3.19
N LYS A 219 23.97 -3.76 4.39
CA LYS A 219 23.08 -4.72 5.06
C LYS A 219 21.83 -4.00 5.58
N THR A 220 20.79 -3.94 4.78
CA THR A 220 19.54 -3.24 5.09
C THR A 220 18.41 -4.20 5.38
N SER A 221 17.82 -4.09 6.57
CA SER A 221 16.55 -4.75 6.88
C SER A 221 15.40 -3.99 6.22
N LYS A 222 14.50 -4.72 5.56
CA LYS A 222 13.24 -4.17 5.03
C LYS A 222 12.10 -5.11 5.37
N MET A 223 11.07 -4.60 6.03
CA MET A 223 9.85 -5.35 6.36
C MET A 223 8.63 -4.61 5.81
N VAL A 224 7.71 -5.33 5.21
CA VAL A 224 6.41 -4.82 4.74
C VAL A 224 5.31 -5.52 5.52
N PHE A 225 4.39 -4.73 6.04
CA PHE A 225 3.19 -5.19 6.74
C PHE A 225 1.96 -4.74 5.97
N ILE A 226 1.01 -5.65 5.75
CA ILE A 226 -0.27 -5.39 5.11
C ILE A 226 -1.36 -5.89 6.06
N GLY A 227 -2.30 -5.04 6.38
CA GLY A 227 -3.37 -5.42 7.30
C GLY A 227 -4.46 -4.37 7.47
N ILE A 228 -5.40 -4.67 8.37
CA ILE A 228 -6.57 -3.85 8.67
C ILE A 228 -6.31 -3.12 9.98
N ASP A 229 -6.34 -1.79 9.97
CA ASP A 229 -6.13 -0.92 11.15
C ASP A 229 -4.95 -1.36 12.02
N LEU A 230 -3.83 -1.71 11.42
CA LEU A 230 -2.64 -2.07 12.17
C LEU A 230 -2.08 -0.82 12.88
N PRO A 231 -1.62 -0.97 14.14
CA PRO A 231 -1.03 0.14 14.88
C PRO A 231 0.39 0.40 14.39
N LYS A 232 0.51 1.14 13.28
CA LYS A 232 1.77 1.44 12.59
C LYS A 232 2.85 1.94 13.55
N ASP A 233 2.52 2.92 14.39
CA ASP A 233 3.50 3.54 15.29
C ASP A 233 4.03 2.55 16.34
N ILE A 234 3.16 1.71 16.91
CA ILE A 234 3.57 0.67 17.86
C ILE A 234 4.48 -0.34 17.17
N LEU A 235 4.14 -0.75 15.93
CA LEU A 235 4.95 -1.69 15.17
C LEU A 235 6.31 -1.12 14.82
N LEU A 236 6.37 0.13 14.32
CA LEU A 236 7.62 0.79 13.97
C LEU A 236 8.50 1.01 15.21
N GLN A 237 7.93 1.55 16.30
CA GLN A 237 8.66 1.77 17.55
C GLN A 237 9.18 0.47 18.17
N GLY A 238 8.38 -0.58 18.16
CA GLY A 238 8.80 -1.88 18.69
C GLY A 238 9.92 -2.52 17.87
N LEU A 239 9.86 -2.42 16.54
CA LEU A 239 10.95 -2.88 15.67
C LEU A 239 12.25 -2.08 15.93
N GLU A 240 12.16 -0.76 16.10
CA GLU A 240 13.32 0.07 16.47
C GLU A 240 13.98 -0.37 17.78
N GLN A 241 13.20 -0.76 18.78
CA GLN A 241 13.71 -1.24 20.08
C GLN A 241 14.40 -2.61 19.97
N CYS A 242 14.15 -3.37 18.91
CA CYS A 242 14.80 -4.65 18.65
C CYS A 242 16.17 -4.51 17.96
N LEU A 243 16.54 -3.30 17.54
CA LEU A 243 17.82 -3.05 16.87
C LEU A 243 18.99 -2.92 17.85
N VAL A 244 20.22 -3.17 17.32
CA VAL A 244 21.51 -3.07 18.02
C VAL A 244 22.51 -2.28 17.22
#